data_7f3785fd49628c09593f2b081b06f1ee
#
_entry.id   7f3785fd49628c09593f2b081b06f1ee
#
_cell.length_a   1.000
_cell.length_b   1.000
_cell.length_c   1.000
_cell.angle_alpha   90.00
_cell.angle_beta   90.00
_cell.angle_gamma   90.00
#
_symmetry.space_group_name_H-M   'P 1'
#
loop_
_entity.id
_entity.type
_entity.pdbx_description
1 polymer ?
#
loop_
_entity_poly.entity_id
_entity_poly.type
_entity_poly.pdbx_seq_one_letter_code
_entity_poly.pdbx_strand_id
1 'polypeptide(L)'
;MELSLIRSLMDKEFYDDHKGARCPDRLFSKDVRKIKEAIDSAMNRYERTVTPAEIEALFMAENATLTTAQRQAYSVLFSQVTKQEVMGSDI
;
A
#
# COMPACT_ATOMS: atom_id res chain seq x y z
N MET A 1 6.41 7.69 8.79
CA MET A 1 7.31 7.32 7.69
C MET A 1 6.85 6.10 6.90
N GLU A 2 6.44 5.02 7.54
CA GLU A 2 5.98 3.85 6.78
C GLU A 2 4.75 4.13 5.92
N LEU A 3 3.84 4.99 6.38
CA LEU A 3 2.65 5.33 5.59
C LEU A 3 3.02 6.13 4.33
N SER A 4 3.99 7.03 4.44
CA SER A 4 4.48 7.78 3.27
C SER A 4 5.13 6.84 2.27
N LEU A 5 5.88 5.86 2.75
CA LEU A 5 6.53 4.88 1.89
C LEU A 5 5.48 4.01 1.19
N ILE A 6 4.47 3.56 1.93
CA ILE A 6 3.37 2.77 1.34
C ILE A 6 2.64 3.57 0.27
N ARG A 7 2.35 4.85 0.54
CA ARG A 7 1.69 5.70 -0.46
C ARG A 7 2.55 5.86 -1.71
N SER A 8 3.86 6.01 -1.51
CA SER A 8 4.80 6.16 -2.62
C SER A 8 4.89 4.88 -3.46
N LEU A 9 4.81 3.72 -2.82
CA LEU A 9 4.87 2.43 -3.55
C LEU A 9 3.68 2.21 -4.46
N MET A 10 2.61 2.98 -4.31
CA MET A 10 1.46 2.92 -5.23
C MET A 10 1.76 3.61 -6.55
N ASP A 11 2.82 4.44 -6.62
CA ASP A 11 3.30 5.03 -7.86
C ASP A 11 4.21 4.03 -8.57
N LYS A 12 3.91 3.73 -9.83
CA LYS A 12 4.61 2.67 -10.56
C LYS A 12 6.11 2.95 -10.69
N GLU A 13 6.48 4.18 -10.97
CA GLU A 13 7.88 4.55 -11.12
C GLU A 13 8.64 4.39 -9.81
N PHE A 14 8.07 4.89 -8.72
CA PHE A 14 8.67 4.74 -7.39
C PHE A 14 8.77 3.27 -7.01
N TYR A 15 7.73 2.49 -7.28
CA TYR A 15 7.71 1.07 -6.98
C TYR A 15 8.84 0.32 -7.70
N ASP A 16 8.99 0.59 -8.99
CA ASP A 16 10.02 -0.08 -9.78
C ASP A 16 11.44 0.24 -9.28
N ASP A 17 11.64 1.48 -8.81
CA ASP A 17 12.94 1.91 -8.28
C ASP A 17 13.24 1.33 -6.90
N HIS A 18 12.23 1.02 -6.10
CA HIS A 18 12.41 0.68 -4.68
C HIS A 18 11.98 -0.71 -4.28
N LYS A 19 11.49 -1.53 -5.19
CA LYS A 19 11.08 -2.89 -4.86
C LYS A 19 12.30 -3.75 -4.51
N GLY A 20 12.02 -4.84 -3.80
CA GLY A 20 13.07 -5.79 -3.45
C GLY A 20 13.94 -5.30 -2.29
N ALA A 21 15.26 -5.26 -2.49
CA ALA A 21 16.21 -5.00 -1.43
C ALA A 21 16.08 -3.61 -0.80
N ARG A 22 15.56 -2.63 -1.54
CA ARG A 22 15.44 -1.26 -1.03
C ARG A 22 14.22 -1.05 -0.14
N CYS A 23 13.29 -1.99 -0.15
CA CYS A 23 12.06 -1.86 0.61
C CYS A 23 11.69 -3.20 1.23
N PRO A 24 12.52 -3.70 2.16
CA PRO A 24 12.25 -5.01 2.78
C PRO A 24 11.04 -4.95 3.69
N ASP A 25 10.32 -6.06 3.78
CA ASP A 25 9.09 -6.16 4.57
C ASP A 25 9.31 -5.82 6.03
N ARG A 26 10.50 -6.06 6.57
CA ARG A 26 10.81 -5.79 7.98
C ARG A 26 10.72 -4.32 8.35
N LEU A 27 10.68 -3.42 7.37
CA LEU A 27 10.52 -1.98 7.62
C LEU A 27 9.08 -1.60 7.96
N PHE A 28 8.16 -2.53 7.80
CA PHE A 28 6.74 -2.25 7.98
C PHE A 28 6.18 -3.00 9.18
N SER A 29 5.23 -2.37 9.87
CA SER A 29 4.46 -3.07 10.87
C SER A 29 3.61 -4.15 10.20
N LYS A 30 3.08 -5.08 11.01
CA LYS A 30 2.32 -6.22 10.50
C LYS A 30 1.17 -5.81 9.58
N ASP A 31 0.41 -4.81 10.00
CA ASP A 31 -0.77 -4.38 9.24
C ASP A 31 -0.36 -3.67 7.94
N VAL A 32 0.66 -2.81 8.02
CA VAL A 32 1.15 -2.08 6.84
C VAL A 32 1.80 -3.05 5.84
N ARG A 33 2.44 -4.09 6.35
CA ARG A 33 3.02 -5.14 5.49
C ARG A 33 1.95 -5.82 4.64
N LYS A 34 0.77 -6.06 5.20
CA LYS A 34 -0.34 -6.64 4.44
C LYS A 34 -0.79 -5.72 3.32
N ILE A 35 -0.78 -4.42 3.55
CA ILE A 35 -1.09 -3.45 2.51
C ILE A 35 -0.03 -3.48 1.42
N LYS A 36 1.25 -3.59 1.79
CA LYS A 36 2.32 -3.70 0.81
C LYS A 36 2.15 -4.95 -0.05
N GLU A 37 1.74 -6.07 0.53
CA GLU A 37 1.46 -7.29 -0.23
C GLU A 37 0.37 -7.06 -1.27
N ALA A 38 -0.66 -6.32 -0.92
CA ALA A 38 -1.72 -5.96 -1.88
C ALA A 38 -1.17 -5.08 -3.01
N ILE A 39 -0.26 -4.16 -2.69
CA ILE A 39 0.39 -3.32 -3.69
C ILE A 39 1.23 -4.19 -4.63
N ASP A 40 2.01 -5.12 -4.09
CA ASP A 40 2.81 -6.03 -4.90
C ASP A 40 1.93 -6.82 -5.86
N SER A 41 0.80 -7.33 -5.38
CA SER A 41 -0.15 -8.07 -6.19
C SER A 41 -0.72 -7.20 -7.32
N ALA A 42 -1.09 -5.96 -6.99
CA ALA A 42 -1.64 -5.03 -7.98
C ALA A 42 -0.60 -4.66 -9.03
N MET A 43 0.63 -4.40 -8.61
CA MET A 43 1.70 -4.04 -9.56
C MET A 43 2.01 -5.19 -10.51
N ASN A 44 2.01 -6.42 -10.01
CA ASN A 44 2.23 -7.60 -10.85
C ASN A 44 1.09 -7.83 -11.83
N ARG A 45 -0.14 -7.47 -11.43
CA ARG A 45 -1.33 -7.71 -12.25
C ARG A 45 -1.57 -6.61 -13.28
N TYR A 46 -1.43 -5.36 -12.85
CA TYR A 46 -1.83 -4.22 -13.68
C TYR A 46 -0.66 -3.49 -14.33
N GLU A 47 0.54 -3.59 -13.76
CA GLU A 47 1.77 -2.96 -14.26
C GLU A 47 1.59 -1.45 -14.51
N ARG A 48 0.88 -0.77 -13.59
CA ARG A 48 0.64 0.66 -13.66
C ARG A 48 0.50 1.25 -12.28
N THR A 49 0.58 2.58 -12.19
CA THR A 49 0.29 3.30 -10.95
C THR A 49 -1.13 2.98 -10.49
N VAL A 50 -1.28 2.75 -9.19
CA VAL A 50 -2.57 2.46 -8.58
C VAL A 50 -2.91 3.52 -7.53
N THR A 51 -4.21 3.69 -7.28
CA THR A 51 -4.67 4.64 -6.27
C THR A 51 -4.90 3.92 -4.94
N PRO A 52 -4.88 4.65 -3.81
CA PRO A 52 -5.21 4.04 -2.52
C PRO A 52 -6.59 3.37 -2.53
N ALA A 53 -7.57 3.96 -3.22
CA ALA A 53 -8.90 3.38 -3.31
C ALA A 53 -8.89 2.03 -4.03
N GLU A 54 -8.11 1.90 -5.09
CA GLU A 54 -7.96 0.64 -5.82
C GLU A 54 -7.32 -0.43 -4.93
N ILE A 55 -6.28 -0.05 -4.19
CA ILE A 55 -5.60 -0.99 -3.29
C ILE A 55 -6.51 -1.39 -2.15
N GLU A 56 -7.29 -0.46 -1.60
CA GLU A 56 -8.24 -0.78 -0.54
C GLU A 56 -9.27 -1.80 -1.02
N ALA A 57 -9.83 -1.59 -2.20
CA ALA A 57 -10.81 -2.50 -2.77
C ALA A 57 -10.22 -3.89 -2.98
N LEU A 58 -9.02 -3.96 -3.54
CA LEU A 58 -8.34 -5.22 -3.79
C LEU A 58 -8.02 -5.92 -2.46
N PHE A 59 -7.51 -5.17 -1.48
CA PHE A 59 -7.18 -5.70 -0.16
C PHE A 59 -8.42 -6.31 0.51
N MET A 60 -9.54 -5.59 0.49
CA MET A 60 -10.76 -6.08 1.13
C MET A 60 -11.30 -7.33 0.42
N ALA A 61 -11.18 -7.38 -0.90
CA ALA A 61 -11.60 -8.56 -1.66
C ALA A 61 -10.75 -9.79 -1.36
N GLU A 62 -9.43 -9.59 -1.24
CA GLU A 62 -8.50 -10.69 -0.96
C GLU A 62 -8.54 -11.14 0.50
N ASN A 63 -9.06 -10.31 1.39
CA ASN A 63 -9.13 -10.59 2.83
C ASN A 63 -10.59 -10.59 3.31
N ALA A 64 -11.43 -11.35 2.61
CA ALA A 64 -12.88 -11.39 2.87
C ALA A 64 -13.23 -11.96 4.26
N THR A 65 -12.29 -12.63 4.92
CA THR A 65 -12.51 -13.22 6.24
C THR A 65 -12.27 -12.25 7.40
N LEU A 66 -11.87 -11.03 7.11
CA LEU A 66 -11.64 -10.03 8.15
C LEU A 66 -12.94 -9.73 8.90
N THR A 67 -12.83 -9.55 10.22
CA THR A 67 -13.96 -9.11 11.04
C THR A 67 -14.32 -7.67 10.72
N THR A 68 -15.52 -7.24 11.14
CA THR A 68 -15.93 -5.84 10.97
C THR A 68 -14.95 -4.88 11.63
N ALA A 69 -14.48 -5.21 12.84
CA ALA A 69 -13.51 -4.38 13.56
C ALA A 69 -12.19 -4.27 12.79
N GLN A 70 -11.71 -5.38 12.21
CA GLN A 70 -10.50 -5.37 11.41
C GLN A 70 -10.66 -4.54 10.14
N ARG A 71 -11.81 -4.67 9.47
CA ARG A 71 -12.10 -3.88 8.27
C ARG A 71 -12.12 -2.39 8.57
N GLN A 72 -12.69 -1.99 9.70
CA GLN A 72 -12.72 -0.58 10.12
C GLN A 72 -11.31 -0.08 10.41
N ALA A 73 -10.49 -0.88 11.09
CA ALA A 73 -9.11 -0.51 11.38
C ALA A 73 -8.30 -0.30 10.10
N TYR A 74 -8.44 -1.18 9.13
CA TYR A 74 -7.76 -1.03 7.85
C TYR A 74 -8.30 0.15 7.05
N SER A 75 -9.60 0.40 7.12
CA SER A 75 -10.20 1.55 6.43
C SER A 75 -9.60 2.86 6.95
N VAL A 76 -9.43 2.97 8.28
CA VAL A 76 -8.77 4.14 8.87
C VAL A 76 -7.33 4.25 8.40
N LEU A 77 -6.62 3.13 8.35
CA LEU A 77 -5.23 3.09 7.89
C LEU A 77 -5.12 3.54 6.43
N PHE A 78 -5.99 3.06 5.55
CA PHE A 78 -6.04 3.49 4.16
C PHE A 78 -6.35 4.97 4.03
N SER A 79 -7.24 5.49 4.87
CA SER A 79 -7.53 6.92 4.91
C SER A 79 -6.28 7.73 5.22
N GLN A 80 -5.49 7.26 6.19
CA GLN A 80 -4.23 7.91 6.55
C GLN A 80 -3.22 7.83 5.40
N VAL A 81 -3.15 6.68 4.73
CA VAL A 81 -2.27 6.51 3.55
C VAL A 81 -2.67 7.48 2.45
N THR A 82 -3.96 7.63 2.21
CA THR A 82 -4.47 8.53 1.17
C THR A 82 -4.03 9.98 1.39
N LYS A 83 -3.86 10.38 2.65
CA LYS A 83 -3.42 11.74 2.99
C LYS A 83 -1.94 11.96 2.82
N GLN A 84 -1.16 10.91 2.61
CA GLN A 84 0.28 11.04 2.42
C GLN A 84 0.61 11.45 0.98
N GLU A 85 1.72 12.13 0.81
CA GLU A 85 2.22 12.49 -0.51
C GLU A 85 3.26 11.47 -0.96
N VAL A 86 3.40 11.29 -2.27
CA VAL A 86 4.45 10.44 -2.82
C VAL A 86 5.81 11.08 -2.50
N MET A 87 6.74 10.29 -1.98
CA MET A 87 8.05 10.77 -1.60
C MET A 87 8.80 11.28 -2.83
N GLY A 88 9.38 12.47 -2.69
CA GLY A 88 10.12 13.09 -3.78
C GLY A 88 9.25 13.80 -4.81
N SER A 89 7.94 13.80 -4.66
CA SER A 89 7.03 14.41 -5.62
C SER A 89 7.03 15.94 -5.56
N ASP A 90 7.55 16.50 -4.50
CA ASP A 90 7.56 17.93 -4.24
C ASP A 90 8.83 18.63 -4.72
N ILE A 91 9.64 17.94 -5.42
CA ILE A 91 10.92 18.48 -5.95
C ILE A 91 10.71 19.41 -7.13
#